data_b1a26bfe637fc6f321a2185c4a62c227
#
_entry.id   b1a26bfe637fc6f321a2185c4a62c227
#
_cell.length_a   1.000
_cell.length_b   1.000
_cell.length_c   1.000
_cell.angle_alpha   90.00
_cell.angle_beta   90.00
_cell.angle_gamma   90.00
#
_symmetry.space_group_name_H-M   'P 1'
#
loop_
_entity.id
_entity.type
_entity.pdbx_description
1 polymer ?
#
loop_
_entity_poly.entity_id
_entity_poly.type
_entity_poly.pdbx_seq_one_letter_code
_entity_poly.pdbx_strand_id
1 'polypeptide(L)'
;KVNKDTEQFIVDMSVDPEKYFVGPGDQFHINIISSNETFDHNLIISPTGKLLIPSVGIINCNGLSLSQLIKEINTAIKSWNKNVKINIALDGIRQFRVLVTGQFINAGYFIVTPMTRVSDLYSQIVSDYNQKKKDTYKEKSEASYSETFGMRSRIAVDDFYQRKLGLSEVMENEIELLSKRNIKILRGNDTIYCDLEKFKVNGNTNYNPYLHQEDIVHIPYKENFVTIKGGVQKPGKYEYKNIDFVIDAITIAGGLNNTKYIKNITIARSKSDQTISANPYISKNSEIFSLTIDEAKISKLFPNDHIMVPYYHNENPHDIVEII
;
A
#
# COMPACT_ATOMS: atom_id res chain seq x y z
N LYS A 1 -1.08 -5.54 37.99
CA LYS A 1 0.14 -5.49 37.14
C LYS A 1 -0.38 -5.41 35.72
N VAL A 2 -0.45 -4.21 35.17
CA VAL A 2 -0.77 -3.99 33.76
C VAL A 2 0.54 -4.21 33.03
N ASN A 3 0.61 -5.27 32.20
CA ASN A 3 1.65 -5.39 31.19
C ASN A 3 1.39 -4.24 30.19
N LYS A 4 2.24 -3.24 30.21
CA LYS A 4 2.41 -2.35 29.08
C LYS A 4 3.15 -3.17 28.03
N ASP A 5 2.41 -3.76 27.12
CA ASP A 5 2.99 -4.21 25.86
C ASP A 5 3.51 -2.94 25.17
N THR A 6 4.82 -2.83 25.15
CA THR A 6 5.53 -1.84 24.37
C THR A 6 5.26 -2.23 22.92
N GLU A 7 4.28 -1.58 22.28
CA GLU A 7 4.13 -1.66 20.83
C GLU A 7 5.47 -1.23 20.23
N GLN A 8 6.20 -2.20 19.70
CA GLN A 8 7.43 -1.95 18.98
C GLN A 8 7.03 -1.22 17.68
N PHE A 9 7.33 0.07 17.64
CA PHE A 9 7.20 0.84 16.39
C PHE A 9 8.21 0.27 15.40
N ILE A 10 7.71 -0.40 14.37
CA ILE A 10 8.52 -0.76 13.21
C ILE A 10 8.70 0.52 12.40
N VAL A 11 9.86 1.13 12.53
CA VAL A 11 10.25 2.31 11.76
C VAL A 11 11.27 1.85 10.73
N ASP A 12 10.93 1.90 9.46
CA ASP A 12 11.84 1.51 8.37
C ASP A 12 13.10 2.37 8.31
N MET A 13 13.02 3.62 8.77
CA MET A 13 14.13 4.57 8.88
C MET A 13 13.89 5.54 10.03
N SER A 14 14.97 6.16 10.54
CA SER A 14 14.86 7.28 11.48
C SER A 14 14.02 8.40 10.88
N VAL A 15 13.23 9.06 11.72
CA VAL A 15 12.42 10.22 11.32
C VAL A 15 13.33 11.31 10.75
N ASP A 16 13.07 11.76 9.52
CA ASP A 16 13.75 12.92 8.93
C ASP A 16 13.21 14.20 9.58
N PRO A 17 14.00 14.92 10.39
CA PRO A 17 13.51 16.07 11.14
C PRO A 17 13.03 17.23 10.28
N GLU A 18 13.50 17.34 9.04
CA GLU A 18 13.08 18.40 8.11
C GLU A 18 11.73 18.11 7.45
N LYS A 19 11.38 16.82 7.32
CA LYS A 19 10.15 16.37 6.65
C LYS A 19 9.03 15.96 7.58
N TYR A 20 9.35 15.74 8.86
CA TYR A 20 8.35 15.36 9.85
C TYR A 20 7.67 16.61 10.41
N PHE A 21 6.40 16.81 10.11
CA PHE A 21 5.58 17.86 10.70
C PHE A 21 4.99 17.39 12.01
N VAL A 22 5.34 18.07 13.10
CA VAL A 22 4.85 17.76 14.43
C VAL A 22 3.36 18.11 14.59
N GLY A 23 2.69 17.45 15.53
CA GLY A 23 1.27 17.69 15.75
C GLY A 23 0.75 17.14 17.08
N PRO A 24 -0.54 17.37 17.37
CA PRO A 24 -1.18 16.94 18.61
C PRO A 24 -1.00 15.45 18.87
N GLY A 25 -0.49 15.12 20.07
CA GLY A 25 -0.23 13.75 20.50
C GLY A 25 1.22 13.29 20.34
N ASP A 26 2.07 14.04 19.62
CA ASP A 26 3.52 13.75 19.58
C ASP A 26 4.12 13.97 20.98
N GLN A 27 5.01 13.06 21.40
CA GLN A 27 5.64 13.06 22.71
C GLN A 27 7.11 13.42 22.62
N PHE A 28 7.54 14.32 23.48
CA PHE A 28 8.91 14.81 23.55
C PHE A 28 9.50 14.54 24.90
N HIS A 29 10.71 14.03 24.93
CA HIS A 29 11.56 13.98 26.09
C HIS A 29 12.52 15.15 26.05
N ILE A 30 12.45 16.05 27.05
CA ILE A 30 13.30 17.24 27.14
C ILE A 30 14.06 17.16 28.47
N ASN A 31 15.39 17.09 28.35
CA ASN A 31 16.30 17.10 29.48
C ASN A 31 17.10 18.40 29.48
N ILE A 32 16.98 19.17 30.56
CA ILE A 32 17.63 20.48 30.76
C ILE A 32 18.61 20.34 31.92
N ILE A 33 19.89 20.49 31.66
CA ILE A 33 20.96 20.37 32.63
C ILE A 33 21.52 21.76 32.92
N SER A 34 21.35 22.22 34.18
CA SER A 34 21.97 23.42 34.73
C SER A 34 23.13 23.05 35.67
N SER A 35 23.93 24.02 36.10
CA SER A 35 25.03 23.80 37.05
C SER A 35 24.56 23.22 38.39
N ASN A 36 23.30 23.49 38.80
CA ASN A 36 22.78 23.14 40.10
C ASN A 36 21.65 22.11 40.07
N GLU A 37 20.97 21.94 38.94
CA GLU A 37 19.75 21.13 38.82
C GLU A 37 19.64 20.51 37.43
N THR A 38 18.99 19.35 37.39
CA THR A 38 18.60 18.69 36.13
C THR A 38 17.09 18.57 36.10
N PHE A 39 16.47 19.10 35.02
CA PHE A 39 15.05 18.99 34.78
C PHE A 39 14.81 17.96 33.66
N ASP A 40 13.94 17.03 33.92
CA ASP A 40 13.60 15.93 33.01
C ASP A 40 12.08 15.89 32.78
N HIS A 41 11.66 16.14 31.59
CA HIS A 41 10.25 16.32 31.24
C HIS A 41 9.83 15.47 30.05
N ASN A 42 8.75 14.69 30.26
CA ASN A 42 8.01 14.07 29.15
C ASN A 42 6.82 14.96 28.83
N LEU A 43 6.83 15.56 27.66
CA LEU A 43 5.85 16.55 27.23
C LEU A 43 5.09 16.03 26.00
N ILE A 44 3.79 16.35 25.96
CA ILE A 44 2.91 15.97 24.85
C ILE A 44 2.38 17.23 24.20
N ILE A 45 2.38 17.29 22.88
CA ILE A 45 1.71 18.36 22.15
C ILE A 45 0.19 18.25 22.39
N SER A 46 -0.40 19.31 22.91
CA SER A 46 -1.82 19.36 23.24
C SER A 46 -2.71 19.22 21.97
N PRO A 47 -4.01 18.90 22.14
CA PRO A 47 -4.96 18.88 21.01
C PRO A 47 -5.10 20.22 20.27
N THR A 48 -4.68 21.32 20.90
CA THR A 48 -4.67 22.67 20.28
C THR A 48 -3.36 22.99 19.56
N GLY A 49 -2.45 22.01 19.39
CA GLY A 49 -1.18 22.20 18.72
C GLY A 49 -0.14 22.98 19.53
N LYS A 50 -0.25 22.98 20.86
CA LYS A 50 0.66 23.74 21.75
C LYS A 50 1.48 22.80 22.63
N LEU A 51 2.75 23.09 22.79
CA LEU A 51 3.66 22.43 23.72
C LEU A 51 3.89 23.32 24.94
N LEU A 52 3.49 22.86 26.11
CA LEU A 52 3.77 23.54 27.38
C LEU A 52 5.05 23.02 27.98
N ILE A 53 6.05 23.89 28.12
CA ILE A 53 7.32 23.61 28.78
C ILE A 53 7.29 24.25 30.18
N PRO A 54 7.31 23.48 31.28
CA PRO A 54 7.30 24.01 32.64
C PRO A 54 8.38 25.07 32.83
N SER A 55 8.06 26.15 33.54
CA SER A 55 8.93 27.29 33.83
C SER A 55 9.39 28.12 32.62
N VAL A 56 9.20 27.66 31.39
CA VAL A 56 9.65 28.34 30.16
C VAL A 56 8.47 29.02 29.44
N GLY A 57 7.37 28.29 29.24
CA GLY A 57 6.19 28.83 28.57
C GLY A 57 5.56 27.88 27.56
N ILE A 58 4.79 28.45 26.63
CA ILE A 58 4.03 27.71 25.61
C ILE A 58 4.61 28.00 24.23
N ILE A 59 4.84 26.95 23.46
CA ILE A 59 5.26 27.00 22.05
C ILE A 59 4.09 26.56 21.15
N ASN A 60 3.82 27.30 20.08
CA ASN A 60 2.85 26.89 19.07
C ASN A 60 3.55 25.99 18.05
N CYS A 61 3.10 24.74 17.96
CA CYS A 61 3.73 23.71 17.10
C CYS A 61 3.05 23.59 15.74
N ASN A 62 1.95 24.32 15.48
CA ASN A 62 1.19 24.15 14.25
C ASN A 62 2.01 24.51 13.01
N GLY A 63 2.12 23.56 12.07
CA GLY A 63 2.83 23.74 10.81
C GLY A 63 4.35 23.71 10.91
N LEU A 64 4.92 23.43 12.09
CA LEU A 64 6.36 23.32 12.26
C LEU A 64 6.87 21.91 11.88
N SER A 65 8.04 21.85 11.25
CA SER A 65 8.79 20.61 11.18
C SER A 65 9.45 20.31 12.54
N LEU A 66 9.84 19.06 12.75
CA LEU A 66 10.54 18.65 13.96
C LEU A 66 11.82 19.48 14.17
N SER A 67 12.57 19.76 13.10
CA SER A 67 13.79 20.58 13.20
C SER A 67 13.47 22.03 13.60
N GLN A 68 12.38 22.60 13.08
CA GLN A 68 11.95 23.94 13.45
C GLN A 68 11.50 23.99 14.91
N LEU A 69 10.70 23.02 15.35
CA LEU A 69 10.26 22.93 16.76
C LEU A 69 11.46 22.79 17.72
N ILE A 70 12.45 21.94 17.39
CA ILE A 70 13.68 21.82 18.21
C ILE A 70 14.41 23.15 18.31
N LYS A 71 14.49 23.95 17.24
CA LYS A 71 15.11 25.28 17.26
C LYS A 71 14.32 26.25 18.16
N GLU A 72 13.00 26.24 18.06
CA GLU A 72 12.13 27.09 18.92
C GLU A 72 12.24 26.72 20.39
N ILE A 73 12.22 25.42 20.73
CA ILE A 73 12.41 24.93 22.10
C ILE A 73 13.77 25.40 22.64
N ASN A 74 14.84 25.20 21.88
CA ASN A 74 16.19 25.66 22.27
C ASN A 74 16.24 27.17 22.53
N THR A 75 15.59 27.95 21.67
CA THR A 75 15.53 29.42 21.81
C THR A 75 14.76 29.84 23.06
N ALA A 76 13.58 29.23 23.28
CA ALA A 76 12.77 29.52 24.44
C ALA A 76 13.46 29.17 25.77
N ILE A 77 14.08 28.00 25.87
CA ILE A 77 14.81 27.56 27.06
C ILE A 77 16.05 28.45 27.31
N LYS A 78 16.80 28.80 26.27
CA LYS A 78 17.97 29.69 26.42
C LYS A 78 17.61 31.13 26.76
N SER A 79 16.42 31.61 26.41
CA SER A 79 15.94 32.91 26.85
C SER A 79 15.55 32.91 28.32
N TRP A 80 15.09 31.78 28.87
CA TRP A 80 14.80 31.58 30.28
C TRP A 80 16.09 31.39 31.11
N ASN A 81 17.03 30.56 30.65
CA ASN A 81 18.33 30.35 31.28
C ASN A 81 19.42 30.11 30.23
N LYS A 82 20.40 31.01 30.18
CA LYS A 82 21.49 30.96 29.18
C LYS A 82 22.53 29.84 29.44
N ASN A 83 22.66 29.42 30.69
CA ASN A 83 23.72 28.50 31.14
C ASN A 83 23.18 27.07 31.33
N VAL A 84 22.51 26.55 30.30
CA VAL A 84 21.97 25.18 30.33
C VAL A 84 22.39 24.36 29.10
N LYS A 85 22.57 23.06 29.31
CA LYS A 85 22.66 22.08 28.23
C LYS A 85 21.28 21.48 28.02
N ILE A 86 20.83 21.41 26.77
CA ILE A 86 19.49 20.98 26.41
C ILE A 86 19.61 19.75 25.52
N ASN A 87 18.94 18.66 25.88
CA ASN A 87 18.77 17.49 25.04
C ASN A 87 17.26 17.33 24.75
N ILE A 88 16.91 17.16 23.49
CA ILE A 88 15.51 17.03 23.04
C ILE A 88 15.43 15.81 22.16
N ALA A 89 14.48 14.92 22.47
CA ALA A 89 14.17 13.74 21.67
C ALA A 89 12.67 13.68 21.38
N LEU A 90 12.30 13.25 20.19
CA LEU A 90 10.95 12.78 19.88
C LEU A 90 10.85 11.36 20.42
N ASP A 91 10.09 11.16 21.50
CA ASP A 91 9.98 9.88 22.23
C ASP A 91 8.79 9.05 21.77
N GLY A 92 7.72 9.71 21.33
CA GLY A 92 6.53 9.03 20.79
C GLY A 92 5.93 9.78 19.63
N ILE A 93 5.51 9.02 18.63
CA ILE A 93 4.84 9.52 17.42
C ILE A 93 3.33 9.40 17.61
N ARG A 94 2.59 10.45 17.29
CA ARG A 94 1.13 10.46 17.37
C ARG A 94 0.49 9.39 16.50
N GLN A 95 -0.66 8.93 16.94
CA GLN A 95 -1.55 8.07 16.15
C GLN A 95 -2.79 8.87 15.75
N PHE A 96 -3.31 8.60 14.57
CA PHE A 96 -4.57 9.16 14.10
C PHE A 96 -5.34 8.12 13.26
N ARG A 97 -6.59 8.43 12.95
CA ARG A 97 -7.43 7.55 12.13
C ARG A 97 -7.55 8.09 10.72
N VAL A 98 -7.44 7.20 9.74
CA VAL A 98 -7.80 7.44 8.35
C VAL A 98 -9.02 6.62 7.99
N LEU A 99 -9.89 7.18 7.15
CA LEU A 99 -11.04 6.46 6.63
C LEU A 99 -10.63 5.71 5.36
N VAL A 100 -10.77 4.40 5.37
CA VAL A 100 -10.59 3.56 4.17
C VAL A 100 -11.97 3.29 3.58
N THR A 101 -12.14 3.57 2.30
CA THR A 101 -13.37 3.36 1.53
C THR A 101 -13.14 2.39 0.37
N GLY A 102 -14.16 1.66 0.00
CA GLY A 102 -14.15 0.68 -1.09
C GLY A 102 -15.31 -0.30 -0.93
N GLN A 103 -15.46 -1.23 -1.86
CA GLN A 103 -16.56 -2.21 -1.86
C GLN A 103 -16.17 -3.52 -1.15
N PHE A 104 -15.31 -3.48 -0.14
CA PHE A 104 -14.84 -4.66 0.59
C PHE A 104 -15.27 -4.66 2.05
N ILE A 105 -15.31 -5.86 2.67
CA ILE A 105 -15.91 -6.11 3.98
C ILE A 105 -15.25 -5.30 5.11
N ASN A 106 -13.95 -4.99 5.00
CA ASN A 106 -13.19 -4.31 6.04
C ASN A 106 -12.98 -2.81 5.78
N ALA A 107 -13.81 -2.18 4.94
CA ALA A 107 -13.81 -0.73 4.81
C ALA A 107 -14.17 -0.07 6.16
N GLY A 108 -13.50 1.03 6.52
CA GLY A 108 -13.72 1.71 7.79
C GLY A 108 -12.51 2.49 8.27
N TYR A 109 -12.46 2.78 9.57
CA TYR A 109 -11.37 3.52 10.18
C TYR A 109 -10.20 2.63 10.57
N PHE A 110 -9.00 3.05 10.17
CA PHE A 110 -7.73 2.42 10.53
C PHE A 110 -6.87 3.39 11.34
N ILE A 111 -6.17 2.86 12.34
CA ILE A 111 -5.23 3.63 13.15
C ILE A 111 -3.87 3.59 12.47
N VAL A 112 -3.30 4.75 12.23
CA VAL A 112 -2.01 4.92 11.53
C VAL A 112 -1.18 6.02 12.21
N THR A 113 0.08 6.14 11.81
CA THR A 113 1.00 7.19 12.23
C THR A 113 1.42 8.06 11.04
N PRO A 114 2.02 9.22 11.23
CA PRO A 114 2.60 10.02 10.14
C PRO A 114 3.70 9.30 9.34
N MET A 115 4.22 8.19 9.86
CA MET A 115 5.24 7.36 9.19
C MET A 115 4.63 6.19 8.42
N THR A 116 3.31 6.00 8.49
CA THR A 116 2.60 4.94 7.77
C THR A 116 2.41 5.33 6.31
N ARG A 117 2.84 4.46 5.40
CA ARG A 117 2.62 4.62 3.95
C ARG A 117 1.34 3.89 3.51
N VAL A 118 0.90 4.19 2.29
CA VAL A 118 -0.25 3.48 1.70
C VAL A 118 -0.01 1.96 1.62
N SER A 119 1.22 1.52 1.34
CA SER A 119 1.58 0.09 1.33
C SER A 119 1.40 -0.59 2.68
N ASP A 120 1.71 0.11 3.77
CA ASP A 120 1.62 -0.41 5.12
C ASP A 120 0.16 -0.54 5.53
N LEU A 121 -0.64 0.51 5.25
CA LEU A 121 -2.09 0.47 5.42
C LEU A 121 -2.72 -0.67 4.60
N TYR A 122 -2.32 -0.83 3.33
CA TYR A 122 -2.82 -1.93 2.49
C TYR A 122 -2.48 -3.29 3.09
N SER A 123 -1.27 -3.45 3.60
CA SER A 123 -0.82 -4.69 4.27
C SER A 123 -1.59 -4.94 5.56
N GLN A 124 -1.89 -3.90 6.35
CA GLN A 124 -2.73 -3.98 7.54
C GLN A 124 -4.15 -4.45 7.19
N ILE A 125 -4.78 -3.86 6.17
CA ILE A 125 -6.12 -4.26 5.69
C ILE A 125 -6.15 -5.74 5.33
N VAL A 126 -5.13 -6.22 4.59
CA VAL A 126 -5.01 -7.64 4.19
C VAL A 126 -4.82 -8.54 5.42
N SER A 127 -3.99 -8.11 6.39
CA SER A 127 -3.76 -8.85 7.62
C SER A 127 -5.01 -8.97 8.47
N ASP A 128 -5.72 -7.86 8.70
CA ASP A 128 -6.95 -7.80 9.49
C ASP A 128 -8.06 -8.66 8.87
N TYR A 129 -8.16 -8.64 7.55
CA TYR A 129 -9.08 -9.50 6.82
C TYR A 129 -8.76 -10.98 7.04
N ASN A 130 -7.50 -11.37 6.89
CA ASN A 130 -7.06 -12.75 7.09
C ASN A 130 -7.26 -13.22 8.54
N GLN A 131 -7.07 -12.32 9.52
CA GLN A 131 -7.31 -12.63 10.92
C GLN A 131 -8.80 -12.85 11.19
N LYS A 132 -9.67 -11.94 10.78
CA LYS A 132 -11.14 -12.09 10.92
C LYS A 132 -11.66 -13.38 10.26
N LYS A 133 -11.09 -13.73 9.10
CA LYS A 133 -11.37 -14.98 8.42
C LYS A 133 -11.06 -16.17 9.31
N LYS A 134 -9.84 -16.22 9.91
CA LYS A 134 -9.43 -17.30 10.83
C LYS A 134 -10.32 -17.38 12.05
N ASP A 135 -10.68 -16.25 12.65
CA ASP A 135 -11.53 -16.19 13.85
C ASP A 135 -12.94 -16.70 13.54
N THR A 136 -13.51 -16.31 12.40
CA THR A 136 -14.82 -16.84 11.93
C THR A 136 -14.77 -18.36 11.71
N TYR A 137 -13.65 -18.91 11.23
CA TYR A 137 -13.51 -20.38 11.10
C TYR A 137 -13.40 -21.08 12.45
N LYS A 138 -12.68 -20.49 13.43
CA LYS A 138 -12.57 -21.07 14.79
C LYS A 138 -13.92 -21.11 15.48
N GLU A 139 -14.64 -19.97 15.54
CA GLU A 139 -15.98 -19.91 16.16
C GLU A 139 -16.95 -20.93 15.55
N LYS A 140 -16.88 -21.10 14.22
CA LYS A 140 -17.75 -22.07 13.53
C LYS A 140 -17.33 -23.52 13.76
N SER A 141 -16.02 -23.79 13.94
CA SER A 141 -15.55 -25.13 14.28
C SER A 141 -15.92 -25.49 15.72
N GLU A 142 -15.80 -24.57 16.67
CA GLU A 142 -16.17 -24.78 18.08
C GLU A 142 -17.68 -24.94 18.26
N ALA A 143 -18.51 -24.14 17.55
CA ALA A 143 -19.95 -24.31 17.53
C ALA A 143 -20.39 -25.68 16.95
N SER A 144 -19.69 -26.17 15.94
CA SER A 144 -19.90 -27.48 15.32
C SER A 144 -19.58 -28.64 16.28
N TYR A 145 -18.59 -28.50 17.17
CA TYR A 145 -18.27 -29.54 18.18
C TYR A 145 -19.26 -29.60 19.30
N SER A 146 -19.98 -28.51 19.64
CA SER A 146 -20.97 -28.48 20.71
C SER A 146 -22.32 -29.05 20.28
N GLU A 147 -22.67 -29.07 19.00
CA GLU A 147 -23.91 -29.61 18.46
C GLU A 147 -23.85 -31.11 18.09
N THR A 148 -22.68 -31.73 18.07
CA THR A 148 -22.48 -33.10 17.55
C THR A 148 -22.58 -34.19 18.62
N PHE A 149 -23.37 -34.00 19.68
CA PHE A 149 -23.74 -35.10 20.60
C PHE A 149 -25.13 -35.73 20.27
N GLY A 150 -25.50 -35.76 19.01
CA GLY A 150 -26.70 -36.41 18.50
C GLY A 150 -26.49 -37.05 17.14
N MET A 151 -26.35 -38.37 17.11
CA MET A 151 -26.30 -39.17 15.88
C MET A 151 -27.51 -38.89 14.99
N ARG A 152 -27.34 -38.12 13.94
CA ARG A 152 -28.07 -38.18 12.64
C ARG A 152 -27.69 -36.95 11.81
N SER A 153 -26.67 -37.03 11.02
CA SER A 153 -26.60 -36.40 9.69
C SER A 153 -25.17 -36.15 9.21
N ARG A 154 -24.44 -37.21 8.90
CA ARG A 154 -23.18 -37.06 8.12
C ARG A 154 -23.43 -36.43 6.74
N ILE A 155 -24.59 -36.60 6.16
CA ILE A 155 -24.93 -36.11 4.81
C ILE A 155 -25.27 -34.62 4.80
N ALA A 156 -25.93 -34.08 5.85
CA ALA A 156 -26.21 -32.64 5.93
C ALA A 156 -25.01 -31.78 6.26
N VAL A 157 -24.01 -32.36 6.94
CA VAL A 157 -22.75 -31.70 7.28
C VAL A 157 -21.90 -31.53 6.02
N ASP A 158 -21.79 -32.51 5.15
CA ASP A 158 -21.04 -32.42 3.91
C ASP A 158 -21.63 -31.39 2.92
N ASP A 159 -22.94 -31.36 2.75
CA ASP A 159 -23.61 -30.38 1.88
C ASP A 159 -23.51 -28.93 2.43
N PHE A 160 -23.51 -28.78 3.76
CA PHE A 160 -23.31 -27.53 4.44
C PHE A 160 -21.84 -27.06 4.31
N TYR A 161 -20.84 -27.96 4.39
CA TYR A 161 -19.44 -27.64 4.19
C TYR A 161 -19.12 -27.29 2.73
N GLN A 162 -19.73 -27.94 1.76
CA GLN A 162 -19.57 -27.61 0.34
C GLN A 162 -20.13 -26.22 0.01
N ARG A 163 -21.28 -25.85 0.54
CA ARG A 163 -21.83 -24.50 0.42
C ARG A 163 -20.98 -23.45 1.17
N LYS A 164 -20.33 -23.84 2.25
CA LYS A 164 -19.46 -22.99 3.07
C LYS A 164 -18.08 -22.79 2.41
N LEU A 165 -17.56 -23.82 1.74
CA LEU A 165 -16.34 -23.73 0.91
C LEU A 165 -16.56 -22.75 -0.25
N GLY A 166 -17.72 -22.73 -0.90
CA GLY A 166 -18.06 -21.73 -1.91
C GLY A 166 -18.05 -20.30 -1.37
N LEU A 167 -18.54 -20.07 -0.14
CA LEU A 167 -18.40 -18.75 0.51
C LEU A 167 -16.95 -18.43 0.87
N SER A 168 -16.11 -19.42 1.20
CA SER A 168 -14.71 -19.22 1.49
C SER A 168 -13.89 -18.88 0.24
N GLU A 169 -14.19 -19.50 -0.89
CA GLU A 169 -13.59 -19.16 -2.18
C GLU A 169 -13.96 -17.74 -2.63
N VAL A 170 -15.22 -17.32 -2.43
CA VAL A 170 -15.64 -15.93 -2.70
C VAL A 170 -14.89 -14.96 -1.81
N MET A 171 -14.70 -15.29 -0.53
CA MET A 171 -13.92 -14.45 0.39
C MET A 171 -12.41 -14.50 0.13
N GLU A 172 -11.85 -15.62 -0.33
CA GLU A 172 -10.42 -15.68 -0.73
C GLU A 172 -10.11 -14.78 -1.92
N ASN A 173 -11.04 -14.68 -2.84
CA ASN A 173 -10.89 -13.85 -4.04
C ASN A 173 -11.07 -12.36 -3.78
N GLU A 174 -11.72 -11.93 -2.70
CA GLU A 174 -12.03 -10.51 -2.48
C GLU A 174 -10.77 -9.64 -2.32
N ILE A 175 -9.79 -10.07 -1.53
CA ILE A 175 -8.51 -9.34 -1.38
C ILE A 175 -7.71 -9.34 -2.69
N GLU A 176 -7.74 -10.43 -3.44
CA GLU A 176 -7.07 -10.50 -4.73
C GLU A 176 -7.70 -9.56 -5.76
N LEU A 177 -8.98 -9.25 -5.60
CA LEU A 177 -9.70 -8.28 -6.44
C LEU A 177 -9.38 -6.84 -6.09
N LEU A 178 -8.87 -6.53 -4.89
CA LEU A 178 -8.51 -5.16 -4.51
C LEU A 178 -7.40 -4.61 -5.41
N SER A 179 -7.61 -3.40 -5.89
CA SER A 179 -6.62 -2.70 -6.69
C SER A 179 -5.38 -2.36 -5.88
N LYS A 180 -4.21 -2.58 -6.47
CA LYS A 180 -2.92 -2.08 -5.98
C LYS A 180 -2.40 -0.90 -6.80
N ARG A 181 -3.06 -0.61 -7.93
CA ARG A 181 -2.61 0.37 -8.90
C ARG A 181 -3.49 1.61 -9.01
N ASN A 182 -4.76 1.50 -8.61
CA ASN A 182 -5.75 2.57 -8.73
C ASN A 182 -6.23 3.11 -7.37
N ILE A 183 -5.36 3.01 -6.35
CA ILE A 183 -5.64 3.57 -5.02
C ILE A 183 -5.61 5.09 -5.09
N LYS A 184 -6.54 5.76 -4.41
CA LYS A 184 -6.66 7.21 -4.32
C LYS A 184 -6.64 7.66 -2.88
N ILE A 185 -5.91 8.74 -2.60
CA ILE A 185 -6.01 9.46 -1.32
C ILE A 185 -6.72 10.78 -1.61
N LEU A 186 -7.82 11.01 -0.92
CA LEU A 186 -8.50 12.31 -0.90
C LEU A 186 -7.96 13.07 0.31
N ARG A 187 -7.22 14.14 0.06
CA ARG A 187 -6.57 15.01 1.06
C ARG A 187 -7.07 16.43 0.90
N GLY A 188 -8.02 16.83 1.73
CA GLY A 188 -8.74 18.09 1.52
C GLY A 188 -9.41 18.11 0.14
N ASN A 189 -9.00 19.03 -0.71
CA ASN A 189 -9.52 19.16 -2.09
C ASN A 189 -8.65 18.41 -3.13
N ASP A 190 -7.52 17.85 -2.72
CA ASP A 190 -6.59 17.20 -3.64
C ASP A 190 -6.85 15.69 -3.71
N THR A 191 -6.60 15.12 -4.90
CA THR A 191 -6.61 13.68 -5.10
C THR A 191 -5.22 13.20 -5.48
N ILE A 192 -4.64 12.33 -4.66
CA ILE A 192 -3.32 11.72 -4.87
C ILE A 192 -3.54 10.30 -5.36
N TYR A 193 -2.96 9.97 -6.52
CA TYR A 193 -3.04 8.63 -7.11
C TYR A 193 -1.84 7.79 -6.70
N CYS A 194 -2.10 6.62 -6.14
CA CYS A 194 -1.07 5.68 -5.71
C CYS A 194 -1.00 4.47 -6.64
N ASP A 195 0.18 3.88 -6.79
CA ASP A 195 0.42 2.68 -7.59
C ASP A 195 1.48 1.80 -6.91
N LEU A 196 1.03 0.88 -6.08
CA LEU A 196 1.92 0.04 -5.27
C LEU A 196 2.72 -0.95 -6.12
N GLU A 197 2.21 -1.35 -7.30
CA GLU A 197 2.99 -2.21 -8.20
C GLU A 197 4.13 -1.42 -8.88
N LYS A 198 3.88 -0.18 -9.35
CA LYS A 198 4.96 0.70 -9.84
C LYS A 198 5.98 1.02 -8.74
N PHE A 199 5.51 1.29 -7.53
CA PHE A 199 6.40 1.52 -6.38
C PHE A 199 7.35 0.33 -6.14
N LYS A 200 6.82 -0.90 -6.16
CA LYS A 200 7.64 -2.12 -5.98
C LYS A 200 8.73 -2.28 -7.05
N VAL A 201 8.45 -1.85 -8.26
CA VAL A 201 9.36 -2.01 -9.40
C VAL A 201 10.47 -0.95 -9.41
N ASN A 202 10.13 0.31 -9.10
CA ASN A 202 11.06 1.43 -9.28
C ASN A 202 11.45 2.16 -8.00
N GLY A 203 10.86 1.81 -6.84
CA GLY A 203 11.14 2.45 -5.55
C GLY A 203 10.69 3.91 -5.43
N ASN A 204 9.95 4.45 -6.42
CA ASN A 204 9.55 5.86 -6.40
C ASN A 204 8.42 6.08 -5.38
N THR A 205 8.77 6.78 -4.30
CA THR A 205 7.88 7.06 -3.16
C THR A 205 6.66 7.91 -3.51
N ASN A 206 6.65 8.60 -4.64
CA ASN A 206 5.45 9.32 -5.11
C ASN A 206 4.28 8.38 -5.38
N TYR A 207 4.54 7.11 -5.69
CA TYR A 207 3.51 6.09 -5.87
C TYR A 207 3.05 5.45 -4.55
N ASN A 208 3.76 5.73 -3.44
CA ASN A 208 3.48 5.20 -2.11
C ASN A 208 3.72 6.29 -1.04
N PRO A 209 2.91 7.36 -1.01
CA PRO A 209 3.07 8.47 -0.09
C PRO A 209 2.77 8.09 1.36
N TYR A 210 3.22 8.92 2.29
CA TYR A 210 2.81 8.88 3.69
C TYR A 210 1.37 9.37 3.85
N LEU A 211 0.70 8.80 4.85
CA LEU A 211 -0.66 9.17 5.23
C LEU A 211 -0.65 10.38 6.15
N HIS A 212 -1.66 11.23 5.99
CA HIS A 212 -1.89 12.39 6.85
C HIS A 212 -3.22 12.25 7.58
N GLN A 213 -3.35 13.02 8.65
CA GLN A 213 -4.62 13.16 9.35
C GLN A 213 -5.70 13.67 8.38
N GLU A 214 -6.92 13.15 8.53
CA GLU A 214 -8.08 13.43 7.67
C GLU A 214 -8.01 12.87 6.24
N ASP A 215 -6.96 12.12 5.88
CA ASP A 215 -6.95 11.40 4.60
C ASP A 215 -8.12 10.41 4.51
N ILE A 216 -8.73 10.35 3.33
CA ILE A 216 -9.63 9.28 2.95
C ILE A 216 -8.92 8.45 1.88
N VAL A 217 -8.69 7.18 2.17
CA VAL A 217 -8.03 6.25 1.24
C VAL A 217 -9.09 5.41 0.55
N HIS A 218 -9.24 5.58 -0.75
CA HIS A 218 -10.18 4.79 -1.56
C HIS A 218 -9.45 3.68 -2.30
N ILE A 219 -9.84 2.42 -2.02
CA ILE A 219 -9.29 1.21 -2.64
C ILE A 219 -10.40 0.55 -3.47
N PRO A 220 -10.40 0.70 -4.80
CA PRO A 220 -11.40 0.08 -5.67
C PRO A 220 -11.06 -1.40 -5.93
N TYR A 221 -11.98 -2.13 -6.53
CA TYR A 221 -11.66 -3.40 -7.17
C TYR A 221 -10.92 -3.18 -8.50
N LYS A 222 -10.17 -4.19 -8.93
CA LYS A 222 -9.57 -4.25 -10.26
C LYS A 222 -10.68 -4.44 -11.29
N GLU A 223 -10.85 -3.49 -12.18
CA GLU A 223 -11.90 -3.54 -13.20
C GLU A 223 -11.37 -4.02 -14.55
N ASN A 224 -10.22 -3.53 -14.94
CA ASN A 224 -9.64 -3.74 -16.26
C ASN A 224 -8.26 -4.39 -16.17
N PHE A 225 -7.94 -5.21 -17.13
CA PHE A 225 -6.71 -5.98 -17.16
C PHE A 225 -6.05 -5.92 -18.52
N VAL A 226 -4.76 -6.24 -18.56
CA VAL A 226 -3.98 -6.58 -19.75
C VAL A 226 -3.32 -7.93 -19.54
N THR A 227 -3.07 -8.66 -20.61
CA THR A 227 -2.42 -9.96 -20.56
C THR A 227 -1.04 -9.87 -21.21
N ILE A 228 -0.01 -10.34 -20.52
CA ILE A 228 1.37 -10.34 -21.02
C ILE A 228 1.87 -11.78 -21.09
N LYS A 229 2.36 -12.19 -22.24
CA LYS A 229 2.88 -13.53 -22.49
C LYS A 229 4.26 -13.47 -23.14
N GLY A 230 5.00 -14.60 -23.07
CA GLY A 230 6.29 -14.77 -23.72
C GLY A 230 7.47 -14.31 -22.89
N GLY A 231 8.46 -13.67 -23.51
CA GLY A 231 9.80 -13.37 -22.99
C GLY A 231 9.86 -12.25 -21.95
N VAL A 232 8.99 -12.29 -20.94
CA VAL A 232 9.04 -11.43 -19.74
C VAL A 232 9.31 -12.27 -18.49
N GLN A 233 9.78 -11.65 -17.41
CA GLN A 233 10.12 -12.37 -16.17
C GLN A 233 8.91 -13.06 -15.54
N LYS A 234 7.74 -12.41 -15.57
CA LYS A 234 6.51 -12.91 -14.96
C LYS A 234 5.34 -12.76 -15.93
N PRO A 235 5.16 -13.71 -16.88
CA PRO A 235 3.98 -13.71 -17.73
C PRO A 235 2.70 -13.83 -16.89
N GLY A 236 1.63 -13.12 -17.28
CA GLY A 236 0.39 -13.15 -16.52
C GLY A 236 -0.63 -12.08 -16.92
N LYS A 237 -1.67 -11.97 -16.11
CA LYS A 237 -2.72 -10.96 -16.22
C LYS A 237 -2.43 -9.85 -15.21
N TYR A 238 -2.39 -8.61 -15.69
CA TYR A 238 -2.03 -7.43 -14.90
C TYR A 238 -3.16 -6.42 -14.90
N GLU A 239 -3.31 -5.72 -13.79
CA GLU A 239 -4.28 -4.63 -13.67
C GLU A 239 -3.89 -3.48 -14.60
N TYR A 240 -4.86 -3.02 -15.38
CA TYR A 240 -4.72 -1.89 -16.30
C TYR A 240 -4.81 -0.55 -15.57
N LYS A 241 -4.04 0.42 -16.06
CA LYS A 241 -4.15 1.83 -15.66
C LYS A 241 -4.14 2.74 -16.88
N ASN A 242 -5.09 3.66 -16.96
CA ASN A 242 -5.34 4.48 -18.15
C ASN A 242 -4.15 5.37 -18.60
N ILE A 243 -3.22 5.65 -17.70
CA ILE A 243 -2.03 6.49 -18.00
C ILE A 243 -0.82 5.67 -18.45
N ASP A 244 -0.92 4.34 -18.51
CA ASP A 244 0.21 3.49 -18.84
C ASP A 244 0.49 3.43 -20.34
N PHE A 245 1.76 3.27 -20.63
CA PHE A 245 2.26 2.83 -21.92
C PHE A 245 2.52 1.31 -21.90
N VAL A 246 2.69 0.72 -23.09
CA VAL A 246 2.96 -0.71 -23.24
C VAL A 246 4.20 -1.14 -22.43
N ILE A 247 5.24 -0.31 -22.42
CA ILE A 247 6.48 -0.58 -21.68
C ILE A 247 6.26 -0.58 -20.16
N ASP A 248 5.32 0.19 -19.63
CA ASP A 248 5.00 0.19 -18.20
C ASP A 248 4.48 -1.18 -17.76
N ALA A 249 3.56 -1.76 -18.54
CA ALA A 249 3.01 -3.09 -18.27
C ALA A 249 4.11 -4.17 -18.31
N ILE A 250 4.98 -4.13 -19.30
CA ILE A 250 6.14 -5.03 -19.40
C ILE A 250 7.06 -4.87 -18.18
N THR A 251 7.31 -3.64 -17.75
CA THR A 251 8.14 -3.33 -16.58
C THR A 251 7.53 -3.92 -15.30
N ILE A 252 6.23 -3.82 -15.12
CA ILE A 252 5.51 -4.42 -13.98
C ILE A 252 5.56 -5.96 -14.04
N ALA A 253 5.58 -6.54 -15.25
CA ALA A 253 5.79 -7.97 -15.45
C ALA A 253 7.25 -8.43 -15.19
N GLY A 254 8.08 -7.56 -14.61
CA GLY A 254 9.48 -7.83 -14.27
C GLY A 254 10.46 -7.50 -15.38
N GLY A 255 9.99 -6.88 -16.47
CA GLY A 255 10.83 -6.53 -17.62
C GLY A 255 11.02 -7.68 -18.62
N LEU A 256 11.78 -7.39 -19.65
CA LEU A 256 12.11 -8.34 -20.72
C LEU A 256 13.21 -9.32 -20.26
N ASN A 257 13.06 -10.62 -20.54
CA ASN A 257 14.03 -11.64 -20.18
C ASN A 257 15.39 -11.46 -20.90
N ASN A 258 15.37 -11.03 -22.16
CA ASN A 258 16.55 -10.86 -22.95
C ASN A 258 16.40 -9.73 -23.96
N THR A 259 16.71 -8.50 -23.54
CA THR A 259 16.55 -7.28 -24.34
C THR A 259 17.38 -7.29 -25.63
N LYS A 260 18.51 -8.02 -25.65
CA LYS A 260 19.44 -8.03 -26.80
C LYS A 260 18.82 -8.64 -28.06
N TYR A 261 17.91 -9.59 -27.91
CA TYR A 261 17.34 -10.35 -29.04
C TYR A 261 15.89 -9.96 -29.35
N ILE A 262 15.22 -9.24 -28.43
CA ILE A 262 13.82 -8.81 -28.63
C ILE A 262 13.85 -7.51 -29.43
N LYS A 263 13.44 -7.59 -30.70
CA LYS A 263 13.31 -6.41 -31.58
C LYS A 263 11.90 -5.83 -31.57
N ASN A 264 10.90 -6.69 -31.61
CA ASN A 264 9.51 -6.29 -31.72
C ASN A 264 8.66 -6.98 -30.67
N ILE A 265 7.59 -6.30 -30.24
CA ILE A 265 6.56 -6.77 -29.32
C ILE A 265 5.25 -6.77 -30.10
N THR A 266 4.52 -7.87 -30.08
CA THR A 266 3.24 -7.97 -30.77
C THR A 266 2.09 -7.65 -29.81
N ILE A 267 1.14 -6.83 -30.23
CA ILE A 267 -0.06 -6.48 -29.47
C ILE A 267 -1.27 -6.92 -30.26
N ALA A 268 -2.16 -7.66 -29.60
CA ALA A 268 -3.50 -7.92 -30.09
C ALA A 268 -4.50 -7.09 -29.26
N ARG A 269 -5.22 -6.19 -29.93
CA ARG A 269 -6.18 -5.25 -29.35
C ARG A 269 -7.57 -5.49 -29.92
N SER A 270 -8.58 -5.58 -29.06
CA SER A 270 -9.97 -5.68 -29.50
C SER A 270 -10.46 -4.35 -30.05
N LYS A 271 -11.16 -4.39 -31.19
CA LYS A 271 -11.75 -3.20 -31.84
C LYS A 271 -13.10 -2.78 -31.25
N SER A 272 -13.70 -3.59 -30.39
CA SER A 272 -15.01 -3.30 -29.80
C SER A 272 -15.01 -3.53 -28.30
N ASP A 273 -15.65 -2.61 -27.57
CA ASP A 273 -15.88 -2.70 -26.12
C ASP A 273 -16.78 -3.87 -25.68
N GLN A 274 -17.34 -4.63 -26.62
CA GLN A 274 -18.48 -5.51 -26.33
C GLN A 274 -18.22 -7.00 -26.39
N THR A 275 -17.03 -7.49 -26.75
CA THR A 275 -16.81 -8.95 -26.81
C THR A 275 -15.60 -9.36 -26.03
N ILE A 276 -15.84 -9.90 -24.85
CA ILE A 276 -14.88 -10.71 -24.10
C ILE A 276 -14.67 -12.01 -24.89
N SER A 277 -13.82 -11.97 -25.92
CA SER A 277 -13.32 -13.18 -26.55
C SER A 277 -12.21 -13.74 -25.67
N ALA A 278 -12.34 -14.99 -25.26
CA ALA A 278 -11.33 -15.68 -24.45
C ALA A 278 -9.95 -15.73 -25.17
N ASN A 279 -9.93 -15.55 -26.48
CA ASN A 279 -8.70 -15.49 -27.26
C ASN A 279 -8.79 -14.40 -28.36
N PRO A 280 -8.21 -13.21 -28.18
CA PRO A 280 -8.26 -12.12 -29.15
C PRO A 280 -7.52 -12.40 -30.44
N TYR A 281 -6.60 -13.39 -30.47
CA TYR A 281 -5.90 -13.79 -31.69
C TYR A 281 -6.80 -14.54 -32.68
N ILE A 282 -7.98 -15.01 -32.24
CA ILE A 282 -8.95 -15.72 -33.08
C ILE A 282 -10.15 -14.84 -33.43
N SER A 283 -10.31 -13.72 -32.75
CA SER A 283 -11.44 -12.81 -32.98
C SER A 283 -11.27 -12.04 -34.29
N LYS A 284 -12.27 -12.11 -35.19
CA LYS A 284 -12.32 -11.31 -36.40
C LYS A 284 -12.30 -9.79 -36.16
N ASN A 285 -12.54 -9.35 -34.91
CA ASN A 285 -12.59 -7.94 -34.53
C ASN A 285 -11.32 -7.48 -33.79
N SER A 286 -10.23 -8.21 -33.86
CA SER A 286 -8.96 -7.81 -33.24
C SER A 286 -8.02 -7.19 -34.28
N GLU A 287 -7.29 -6.19 -33.85
CA GLU A 287 -6.18 -5.60 -34.57
C GLU A 287 -4.88 -6.14 -33.98
N ILE A 288 -4.02 -6.68 -34.85
CA ILE A 288 -2.70 -7.19 -34.44
C ILE A 288 -1.66 -6.31 -35.10
N PHE A 289 -0.77 -5.76 -34.28
CA PHE A 289 0.33 -4.91 -34.75
C PHE A 289 1.59 -5.16 -33.92
N SER A 290 2.74 -4.85 -34.50
CA SER A 290 4.03 -4.99 -33.83
C SER A 290 4.63 -3.63 -33.54
N LEU A 291 5.23 -3.49 -32.36
CA LEU A 291 5.93 -2.31 -31.90
C LEU A 291 7.39 -2.65 -31.61
N THR A 292 8.29 -1.78 -31.97
CA THR A 292 9.66 -1.81 -31.42
C THR A 292 9.64 -1.44 -29.94
N ILE A 293 10.74 -1.70 -29.21
CA ILE A 293 10.87 -1.33 -27.80
C ILE A 293 10.70 0.19 -27.60
N ASP A 294 11.20 0.99 -28.54
CA ASP A 294 11.08 2.45 -28.44
C ASP A 294 9.66 2.94 -28.70
N GLU A 295 8.96 2.34 -29.65
CA GLU A 295 7.54 2.61 -29.87
C GLU A 295 6.68 2.16 -28.68
N ALA A 296 7.02 1.08 -27.99
CA ALA A 296 6.33 0.61 -26.79
C ALA A 296 6.43 1.60 -25.62
N LYS A 297 7.44 2.47 -25.60
CA LYS A 297 7.61 3.54 -24.56
C LYS A 297 6.61 4.67 -24.73
N ILE A 298 6.08 4.88 -25.94
CA ILE A 298 5.18 5.98 -26.28
C ILE A 298 3.79 5.50 -26.69
N SER A 299 3.62 4.20 -26.94
CA SER A 299 2.33 3.61 -27.32
C SER A 299 1.47 3.39 -26.07
N LYS A 300 0.29 4.03 -26.05
CA LYS A 300 -0.67 3.88 -24.96
C LYS A 300 -1.19 2.46 -24.86
N LEU A 301 -1.31 2.02 -23.63
CA LEU A 301 -1.95 0.76 -23.28
C LEU A 301 -3.48 0.94 -23.25
N PHE A 302 -4.21 -0.11 -23.61
CA PHE A 302 -5.67 -0.14 -23.57
C PHE A 302 -6.19 -1.34 -22.76
N PRO A 303 -7.40 -1.25 -22.21
CA PRO A 303 -8.02 -2.39 -21.53
C PRO A 303 -8.10 -3.60 -22.45
N ASN A 304 -7.84 -4.77 -21.89
CA ASN A 304 -7.84 -6.06 -22.61
C ASN A 304 -6.78 -6.20 -23.72
N ASP A 305 -5.75 -5.33 -23.76
CA ASP A 305 -4.61 -5.58 -24.63
C ASP A 305 -3.92 -6.90 -24.27
N HIS A 306 -3.57 -7.67 -25.29
CA HIS A 306 -2.74 -8.86 -25.17
C HIS A 306 -1.37 -8.55 -25.76
N ILE A 307 -0.36 -8.54 -24.90
CA ILE A 307 1.02 -8.23 -25.24
C ILE A 307 1.79 -9.56 -25.33
N MET A 308 2.34 -9.85 -26.50
CA MET A 308 3.19 -11.01 -26.75
C MET A 308 4.61 -10.54 -26.97
N VAL A 309 5.50 -10.95 -26.10
CA VAL A 309 6.94 -10.74 -26.21
C VAL A 309 7.58 -12.02 -26.75
N PRO A 310 8.35 -11.98 -27.85
CA PRO A 310 9.00 -13.16 -28.38
C PRO A 310 9.90 -13.85 -27.34
N TYR A 311 9.90 -15.16 -27.36
CA TYR A 311 10.75 -15.98 -26.47
C TYR A 311 11.99 -16.42 -27.25
N TYR A 312 13.18 -16.08 -26.82
CA TYR A 312 14.42 -16.57 -27.42
C TYR A 312 15.08 -17.59 -26.48
N HIS A 313 15.16 -18.85 -26.89
CA HIS A 313 15.97 -19.86 -26.25
C HIS A 313 17.43 -19.68 -26.67
N ASN A 314 18.37 -19.74 -25.72
CA ASN A 314 19.78 -19.43 -25.93
C ASN A 314 20.56 -20.54 -26.69
N GLU A 315 19.93 -21.60 -27.13
CA GLU A 315 20.68 -22.78 -27.60
C GLU A 315 20.79 -22.94 -29.11
N ASN A 316 19.96 -22.30 -29.93
CA ASN A 316 20.17 -22.27 -31.38
C ASN A 316 19.42 -21.10 -32.05
N PRO A 317 20.09 -20.29 -32.90
CA PRO A 317 19.43 -19.20 -33.61
C PRO A 317 18.41 -19.67 -34.68
N HIS A 318 18.24 -20.96 -34.88
CA HIS A 318 17.35 -21.56 -35.85
C HIS A 318 16.05 -22.14 -35.29
N ASP A 319 15.91 -22.22 -33.96
CA ASP A 319 14.71 -22.75 -33.33
C ASP A 319 13.74 -21.58 -32.97
N ILE A 320 13.24 -20.90 -34.01
CA ILE A 320 12.10 -19.97 -33.86
C ILE A 320 10.85 -20.83 -33.92
N VAL A 321 10.29 -21.18 -32.76
CA VAL A 321 8.92 -21.73 -32.71
C VAL A 321 7.97 -20.52 -32.58
N GLU A 322 7.45 -20.06 -33.70
CA GLU A 322 6.26 -19.22 -33.75
C GLU A 322 5.06 -20.12 -33.39
N ILE A 323 4.59 -20.05 -32.15
CA ILE A 323 3.29 -20.63 -31.78
C ILE A 323 2.25 -19.55 -32.09
N ILE A 324 1.59 -19.69 -33.23
CA ILE A 324 0.45 -18.88 -33.64
C ILE A 324 -0.81 -19.34 -32.87
#